data_e10625335b6f2909b7de1a09f7376bed
#
_entry.id   e10625335b6f2909b7de1a09f7376bed
#
_cell.length_a   1.000
_cell.length_b   1.000
_cell.length_c   1.000
_cell.angle_alpha   90.00
_cell.angle_beta   90.00
_cell.angle_gamma   90.00
#
_symmetry.space_group_name_H-M   'P 1'
#
loop_
_entity.id
_entity.type
_entity.pdbx_description
1 polymer ?
#
loop_
_entity_poly.entity_id
_entity_poly.type
_entity_poly.pdbx_seq_one_letter_code
_entity_poly.pdbx_strand_id
1 'polypeptide(L)'
;MILAGGLGTRLRPYTFLLPKPMLPVGTKPILAHILEWLKAKGVTEVIVSTGYLGKMIEEYFGNGAEWGVDITYAASHLPLGTAGQLKAAEGRIRGRFVCLYGDALLDFELQEAIDFHDRKKAVATMVLMKHTVEMKYGFMKTDKEGRLTEWREKPRISGYINVGCYVMEKSFLRYIPAGQV
;
A
#
# COMPACT_ATOMS: atom_id res chain seq x y z
N MET A 1 -8.47 -3.43 4.26
CA MET A 1 -8.42 -3.64 2.78
C MET A 1 -6.99 -3.69 2.32
N ILE A 2 -6.65 -4.62 1.43
CA ILE A 2 -5.30 -4.76 0.85
C ILE A 2 -5.39 -4.57 -0.67
N LEU A 3 -4.55 -3.67 -1.21
CA LEU A 3 -4.47 -3.38 -2.65
C LEU A 3 -3.43 -4.29 -3.31
N ALA A 4 -3.87 -5.32 -3.99
CA ALA A 4 -3.04 -6.38 -4.58
C ALA A 4 -3.21 -6.50 -6.11
N GLY A 5 -3.93 -5.57 -6.76
CA GLY A 5 -4.27 -5.67 -8.19
C GLY A 5 -3.23 -5.09 -9.16
N GLY A 6 -2.06 -4.69 -8.69
CA GLY A 6 -1.02 -4.06 -9.53
C GLY A 6 -0.24 -5.02 -10.43
N LEU A 7 0.23 -4.53 -11.59
CA LEU A 7 1.01 -5.32 -12.58
C LEU A 7 2.44 -5.66 -12.13
N GLY A 8 3.00 -4.95 -11.16
CA GLY A 8 4.37 -5.18 -10.66
C GLY A 8 5.49 -5.00 -11.69
N THR A 9 5.31 -4.16 -12.70
CA THR A 9 6.20 -4.04 -13.87
C THR A 9 7.68 -3.79 -13.55
N ARG A 10 7.98 -3.11 -12.44
CA ARG A 10 9.35 -2.83 -11.98
C ARG A 10 10.12 -4.07 -11.53
N LEU A 11 9.40 -5.18 -11.22
CA LEU A 11 9.98 -6.44 -10.78
C LEU A 11 9.94 -7.54 -11.86
N ARG A 12 9.75 -7.17 -13.12
CA ARG A 12 9.91 -8.11 -14.23
C ARG A 12 11.38 -8.60 -14.32
N PRO A 13 11.63 -9.88 -14.62
CA PRO A 13 10.70 -10.88 -15.17
C PRO A 13 9.88 -11.65 -14.10
N TYR A 14 10.17 -11.54 -12.81
CA TYR A 14 9.51 -12.34 -11.76
C TYR A 14 7.98 -12.18 -11.78
N THR A 15 7.49 -10.96 -12.03
CA THR A 15 6.04 -10.67 -12.06
C THR A 15 5.35 -11.09 -13.35
N PHE A 16 6.01 -11.76 -14.28
CA PHE A 16 5.36 -12.53 -15.33
C PHE A 16 4.80 -13.85 -14.81
N LEU A 17 5.40 -14.42 -13.77
CA LEU A 17 5.07 -15.72 -13.22
C LEU A 17 4.22 -15.65 -11.97
N LEU A 18 4.45 -14.63 -11.10
CA LEU A 18 3.78 -14.45 -9.82
C LEU A 18 3.32 -13.01 -9.65
N PRO A 19 2.10 -12.74 -9.15
CA PRO A 19 1.73 -11.39 -8.80
C PRO A 19 2.61 -10.87 -7.65
N LYS A 20 2.91 -9.57 -7.63
CA LYS A 20 3.86 -8.99 -6.67
C LYS A 20 3.62 -9.38 -5.20
N PRO A 21 2.37 -9.43 -4.70
CA PRO A 21 2.09 -9.87 -3.31
C PRO A 21 2.45 -11.34 -3.04
N MET A 22 2.62 -12.15 -4.10
CA MET A 22 3.00 -13.57 -3.99
C MET A 22 4.52 -13.80 -4.08
N LEU A 23 5.31 -12.76 -4.33
CA LEU A 23 6.76 -12.89 -4.29
C LEU A 23 7.22 -13.27 -2.87
N PRO A 24 8.15 -14.24 -2.75
CA PRO A 24 8.56 -14.73 -1.45
C PRO A 24 9.49 -13.74 -0.73
N VAL A 25 9.26 -13.59 0.56
CA VAL A 25 10.19 -12.99 1.52
C VAL A 25 10.48 -14.07 2.57
N GLY A 26 11.70 -14.59 2.58
CA GLY A 26 11.98 -15.81 3.29
C GLY A 26 11.23 -17.01 2.69
N THR A 27 10.40 -17.68 3.48
CA THR A 27 9.66 -18.90 3.09
C THR A 27 8.19 -18.65 2.73
N LYS A 28 7.72 -17.40 2.81
CA LYS A 28 6.30 -17.06 2.64
C LYS A 28 6.12 -15.90 1.65
N PRO A 29 4.97 -15.82 0.97
CA PRO A 29 4.59 -14.64 0.18
C PRO A 29 4.53 -13.36 1.03
N ILE A 30 4.80 -12.20 0.40
CA ILE A 30 4.65 -10.90 1.06
C ILE A 30 3.26 -10.76 1.69
N LEU A 31 2.21 -11.15 0.99
CA LEU A 31 0.82 -11.04 1.48
C LEU A 31 0.58 -11.87 2.73
N ALA A 32 1.25 -13.03 2.88
CA ALA A 32 1.16 -13.86 4.09
C ALA A 32 1.67 -13.10 5.32
N HIS A 33 2.82 -12.43 5.20
CA HIS A 33 3.36 -11.58 6.28
C HIS A 33 2.40 -10.44 6.65
N ILE A 34 1.75 -9.82 5.64
CA ILE A 34 0.77 -8.76 5.88
C ILE A 34 -0.45 -9.31 6.65
N LEU A 35 -0.97 -10.48 6.27
CA LEU A 35 -2.10 -11.11 6.95
C LEU A 35 -1.76 -11.48 8.39
N GLU A 36 -0.59 -12.05 8.63
CA GLU A 36 -0.11 -12.38 9.98
C GLU A 36 0.03 -11.13 10.86
N TRP A 37 0.59 -10.05 10.30
CA TRP A 37 0.69 -8.78 10.99
C TRP A 37 -0.68 -8.19 11.33
N LEU A 38 -1.62 -8.18 10.37
CA LEU A 38 -3.00 -7.72 10.60
C LEU A 38 -3.70 -8.54 11.67
N LYS A 39 -3.58 -9.87 11.63
CA LYS A 39 -4.12 -10.77 12.66
C LYS A 39 -3.56 -10.43 14.04
N ALA A 40 -2.24 -10.22 14.15
CA ALA A 40 -1.59 -9.86 15.41
C ALA A 40 -2.07 -8.50 15.96
N LYS A 41 -2.59 -7.60 15.08
CA LYS A 41 -3.22 -6.32 15.45
C LYS A 41 -4.74 -6.43 15.66
N GLY A 42 -5.29 -7.64 15.70
CA GLY A 42 -6.71 -7.89 15.98
C GLY A 42 -7.66 -7.70 14.79
N VAL A 43 -7.12 -7.56 13.57
CA VAL A 43 -7.94 -7.48 12.35
C VAL A 43 -8.40 -8.88 11.96
N THR A 44 -9.69 -9.08 11.82
CA THR A 44 -10.32 -10.37 11.48
C THR A 44 -10.95 -10.39 10.09
N GLU A 45 -11.41 -9.25 9.57
CA GLU A 45 -12.04 -9.15 8.25
C GLU A 45 -11.09 -8.43 7.28
N VAL A 46 -10.77 -9.06 6.14
CA VAL A 46 -9.84 -8.52 5.15
C VAL A 46 -10.49 -8.54 3.77
N ILE A 47 -10.49 -7.39 3.09
CA ILE A 47 -10.84 -7.29 1.68
C ILE A 47 -9.53 -7.22 0.89
N VAL A 48 -9.29 -8.16 -0.02
CA VAL A 48 -8.13 -8.16 -0.91
C VAL A 48 -8.59 -7.76 -2.31
N SER A 49 -8.12 -6.62 -2.81
CA SER A 49 -8.34 -6.24 -4.20
C SER A 49 -7.36 -7.00 -5.08
N THR A 50 -7.88 -7.84 -5.97
CA THR A 50 -7.10 -8.63 -6.91
C THR A 50 -7.24 -8.11 -8.34
N GLY A 51 -6.25 -8.39 -9.18
CA GLY A 51 -6.22 -7.98 -10.58
C GLY A 51 -5.35 -8.92 -11.39
N TYR A 52 -4.22 -8.43 -11.88
CA TYR A 52 -3.26 -9.23 -12.64
C TYR A 52 -2.81 -10.46 -11.85
N LEU A 53 -2.97 -11.66 -12.44
CA LEU A 53 -2.70 -12.95 -11.81
C LEU A 53 -3.43 -13.15 -10.46
N GLY A 54 -4.56 -12.45 -10.25
CA GLY A 54 -5.28 -12.45 -8.97
C GLY A 54 -5.78 -13.82 -8.54
N LYS A 55 -6.11 -14.72 -9.50
CA LYS A 55 -6.51 -16.11 -9.20
C LYS A 55 -5.46 -16.86 -8.37
N MET A 56 -4.18 -16.62 -8.60
CA MET A 56 -3.12 -17.26 -7.81
C MET A 56 -3.16 -16.83 -6.34
N ILE A 57 -3.54 -15.58 -6.07
CA ILE A 57 -3.76 -15.07 -4.70
C ILE A 57 -4.97 -15.75 -4.09
N GLU A 58 -6.08 -15.80 -4.82
CA GLU A 58 -7.35 -16.38 -4.37
C GLU A 58 -7.23 -17.88 -4.06
N GLU A 59 -6.53 -18.63 -4.93
CA GLU A 59 -6.28 -20.07 -4.77
C GLU A 59 -5.35 -20.35 -3.57
N TYR A 60 -4.32 -19.54 -3.36
CA TYR A 60 -3.35 -19.74 -2.29
C TYR A 60 -3.88 -19.37 -0.90
N PHE A 61 -4.62 -18.28 -0.80
CA PHE A 61 -5.11 -17.77 0.49
C PHE A 61 -6.53 -18.24 0.84
N GLY A 62 -7.28 -18.74 -0.15
CA GLY A 62 -8.64 -19.24 0.03
C GLY A 62 -9.54 -18.20 0.70
N ASN A 63 -10.35 -18.63 1.65
CA ASN A 63 -11.18 -17.74 2.47
C ASN A 63 -10.43 -17.12 3.68
N GLY A 64 -9.15 -17.40 3.84
CA GLY A 64 -8.33 -16.84 4.91
C GLY A 64 -8.34 -17.62 6.23
N ALA A 65 -9.10 -18.70 6.36
CA ALA A 65 -9.24 -19.45 7.60
C ALA A 65 -7.89 -19.98 8.13
N GLU A 66 -7.01 -20.47 7.27
CA GLU A 66 -5.66 -20.93 7.62
C GLU A 66 -4.76 -19.80 8.13
N TRP A 67 -5.08 -18.57 7.74
CA TRP A 67 -4.37 -17.34 8.15
C TRP A 67 -5.00 -16.68 9.37
N GLY A 68 -6.15 -17.22 9.84
CA GLY A 68 -6.90 -16.72 11.00
C GLY A 68 -7.59 -15.38 10.77
N VAL A 69 -7.97 -15.11 9.53
CA VAL A 69 -8.75 -13.97 9.09
C VAL A 69 -9.85 -14.46 8.14
N ASP A 70 -10.86 -13.62 7.90
CA ASP A 70 -11.89 -13.85 6.87
C ASP A 70 -11.59 -12.97 5.65
N ILE A 71 -11.28 -13.59 4.51
CA ILE A 71 -10.89 -12.88 3.29
C ILE A 71 -12.06 -12.82 2.32
N THR A 72 -12.39 -11.61 1.89
CA THR A 72 -13.27 -11.34 0.75
C THR A 72 -12.48 -10.72 -0.39
N TYR A 73 -12.66 -11.20 -1.62
CA TYR A 73 -11.94 -10.68 -2.78
C TYR A 73 -12.75 -9.66 -3.57
N ALA A 74 -12.10 -8.57 -3.96
CA ALA A 74 -12.63 -7.56 -4.89
C ALA A 74 -11.81 -7.64 -6.20
N ALA A 75 -12.17 -8.59 -7.05
CA ALA A 75 -11.47 -8.85 -8.31
C ALA A 75 -11.81 -7.79 -9.38
N SER A 76 -10.80 -7.38 -10.15
CA SER A 76 -10.96 -6.52 -11.33
C SER A 76 -10.08 -7.04 -12.47
N HIS A 77 -10.64 -7.11 -13.67
CA HIS A 77 -9.91 -7.48 -14.88
C HIS A 77 -9.21 -6.26 -15.54
N LEU A 78 -9.52 -5.05 -15.07
CA LEU A 78 -8.94 -3.81 -15.59
C LEU A 78 -7.86 -3.29 -14.62
N PRO A 79 -6.81 -2.66 -15.13
CA PRO A 79 -5.84 -1.98 -14.28
C PRO A 79 -6.47 -0.70 -13.72
N LEU A 80 -6.93 -0.74 -12.49
CA LEU A 80 -7.71 0.34 -11.85
C LEU A 80 -6.85 1.39 -11.13
N GLY A 81 -5.53 1.22 -11.07
CA GLY A 81 -4.71 2.04 -10.18
C GLY A 81 -5.12 1.91 -8.69
N THR A 82 -4.58 2.73 -7.83
CA THR A 82 -4.84 2.66 -6.37
C THR A 82 -6.27 3.08 -6.04
N ALA A 83 -6.69 4.23 -6.54
CA ALA A 83 -8.02 4.80 -6.25
C ALA A 83 -9.14 3.94 -6.84
N GLY A 84 -8.96 3.45 -8.05
CA GLY A 84 -9.95 2.58 -8.69
C GLY A 84 -10.16 1.25 -7.98
N GLN A 85 -9.11 0.64 -7.42
CA GLN A 85 -9.22 -0.56 -6.59
C GLN A 85 -10.06 -0.29 -5.32
N LEU A 86 -9.85 0.85 -4.67
CA LEU A 86 -10.66 1.29 -3.54
C LEU A 86 -12.13 1.45 -3.93
N LYS A 87 -12.39 2.13 -5.05
CA LYS A 87 -13.76 2.36 -5.55
C LYS A 87 -14.46 1.07 -5.93
N ALA A 88 -13.77 0.14 -6.57
CA ALA A 88 -14.33 -1.18 -6.92
C ALA A 88 -14.74 -2.01 -5.70
N ALA A 89 -14.07 -1.81 -4.56
CA ALA A 89 -14.40 -2.50 -3.32
C ALA A 89 -15.45 -1.79 -2.44
N GLU A 90 -15.96 -0.61 -2.84
CA GLU A 90 -16.84 0.25 -2.03
C GLU A 90 -18.05 -0.48 -1.45
N GLY A 91 -18.68 -1.37 -2.22
CA GLY A 91 -19.84 -2.14 -1.78
C GLY A 91 -19.53 -3.17 -0.67
N ARG A 92 -18.26 -3.55 -0.50
CA ARG A 92 -17.81 -4.48 0.54
C ARG A 92 -17.33 -3.76 1.81
N ILE A 93 -17.03 -2.47 1.73
CA ILE A 93 -16.56 -1.65 2.85
C ILE A 93 -17.77 -1.16 3.64
N ARG A 94 -17.85 -1.52 4.93
CA ARG A 94 -19.01 -1.21 5.79
C ARG A 94 -18.88 0.11 6.53
N GLY A 95 -17.66 0.51 6.91
CA GLY A 95 -17.39 1.70 7.73
C GLY A 95 -15.95 2.17 7.58
N ARG A 96 -15.34 2.65 8.66
CA ARG A 96 -13.91 2.92 8.72
C ARG A 96 -13.11 1.67 8.41
N PHE A 97 -12.02 1.83 7.70
CA PHE A 97 -11.15 0.73 7.33
C PHE A 97 -9.68 1.16 7.24
N VAL A 98 -8.80 0.20 7.42
CA VAL A 98 -7.38 0.34 7.13
C VAL A 98 -7.13 -0.09 5.69
N CYS A 99 -6.40 0.71 4.92
CA CYS A 99 -5.99 0.38 3.57
C CYS A 99 -4.47 0.20 3.52
N LEU A 100 -4.03 -0.94 2.97
CA LEU A 100 -2.62 -1.31 2.84
C LEU A 100 -2.27 -1.58 1.38
N TYR A 101 -1.03 -1.26 1.01
CA TYR A 101 -0.44 -1.82 -0.21
C TYR A 101 -0.05 -3.28 0.01
N GLY A 102 -0.41 -4.15 -0.92
CA GLY A 102 -0.16 -5.59 -0.86
C GLY A 102 1.32 -6.00 -1.05
N ASP A 103 2.22 -5.04 -1.05
CA ASP A 103 3.65 -5.20 -1.27
C ASP A 103 4.51 -4.48 -0.21
N ALA A 104 3.89 -3.97 0.86
CA ALA A 104 4.56 -3.26 1.95
C ALA A 104 4.55 -4.10 3.23
N LEU A 105 5.72 -4.41 3.76
CA LEU A 105 5.88 -4.99 5.09
C LEU A 105 5.97 -3.86 6.12
N LEU A 106 5.14 -3.93 7.13
CA LEU A 106 4.99 -2.88 8.13
C LEU A 106 5.24 -3.45 9.52
N ASP A 107 5.91 -2.65 10.36
CA ASP A 107 6.18 -2.96 11.75
C ASP A 107 5.96 -1.70 12.61
N PHE A 108 4.71 -1.48 13.02
CA PHE A 108 4.31 -0.39 13.91
C PHE A 108 2.99 -0.74 14.63
N GLU A 109 2.63 0.06 15.64
CA GLU A 109 1.37 -0.11 16.38
C GLU A 109 0.21 0.52 15.59
N LEU A 110 -0.60 -0.34 14.94
CA LEU A 110 -1.74 0.09 14.12
C LEU A 110 -2.76 0.92 14.91
N GLN A 111 -2.95 0.59 16.20
CA GLN A 111 -3.88 1.31 17.07
C GLN A 111 -3.51 2.79 17.23
N GLU A 112 -2.21 3.13 17.26
CA GLU A 112 -1.77 4.52 17.33
C GLU A 112 -2.22 5.36 16.13
N ALA A 113 -2.19 4.76 14.92
CA ALA A 113 -2.67 5.42 13.71
C ALA A 113 -4.19 5.62 13.73
N ILE A 114 -4.94 4.64 14.26
CA ILE A 114 -6.40 4.71 14.43
C ILE A 114 -6.74 5.79 15.46
N ASP A 115 -6.09 5.81 16.62
CA ASP A 115 -6.29 6.81 17.67
C ASP A 115 -5.96 8.22 17.19
N PHE A 116 -4.89 8.36 16.37
CA PHE A 116 -4.55 9.65 15.75
C PHE A 116 -5.65 10.10 14.79
N HIS A 117 -6.16 9.19 13.95
CA HIS A 117 -7.26 9.46 13.03
C HIS A 117 -8.49 9.97 13.77
N ASP A 118 -8.85 9.32 14.89
CA ASP A 118 -9.99 9.70 15.75
C ASP A 118 -9.81 11.08 16.37
N ARG A 119 -8.65 11.34 16.96
CA ARG A 119 -8.35 12.66 17.55
C ARG A 119 -8.44 13.78 16.53
N LYS A 120 -8.02 13.52 15.28
CA LYS A 120 -8.05 14.51 14.19
C LYS A 120 -9.40 14.62 13.51
N LYS A 121 -10.32 13.69 13.75
CA LYS A 121 -11.61 13.58 13.05
C LYS A 121 -11.44 13.65 11.53
N ALA A 122 -10.40 13.00 11.04
CA ALA A 122 -9.99 13.06 9.65
C ALA A 122 -10.85 12.14 8.78
N VAL A 123 -11.00 12.46 7.49
CA VAL A 123 -11.62 11.56 6.51
C VAL A 123 -10.63 10.49 6.04
N ALA A 124 -9.34 10.85 6.02
CA ALA A 124 -8.24 9.94 5.74
C ALA A 124 -7.00 10.35 6.54
N THR A 125 -6.26 9.37 7.03
CA THR A 125 -4.97 9.53 7.71
C THR A 125 -3.96 8.65 7.00
N MET A 126 -2.80 9.22 6.66
CA MET A 126 -1.71 8.51 5.99
C MET A 126 -0.59 8.24 7.00
N VAL A 127 -0.10 7.01 7.03
CA VAL A 127 1.09 6.66 7.81
C VAL A 127 2.33 7.02 6.98
N LEU A 128 3.23 7.76 7.60
CA LEU A 128 4.46 8.23 6.99
C LEU A 128 5.67 7.73 7.77
N MET A 129 6.75 7.43 7.07
CA MET A 129 8.05 7.11 7.67
C MET A 129 9.04 8.23 7.38
N LYS A 130 9.76 8.68 8.42
CA LYS A 130 10.89 9.60 8.21
C LYS A 130 12.01 8.84 7.51
N HIS A 131 12.46 9.38 6.39
CA HIS A 131 13.51 8.78 5.59
C HIS A 131 14.59 9.81 5.26
N THR A 132 15.85 9.40 5.29
CA THR A 132 16.99 10.23 4.92
C THR A 132 17.80 9.52 3.85
N VAL A 133 17.99 10.20 2.73
CA VAL A 133 18.85 9.73 1.65
C VAL A 133 20.12 10.55 1.64
N GLU A 134 21.26 9.87 1.64
CA GLU A 134 22.57 10.49 1.44
C GLU A 134 22.92 10.41 -0.05
N MET A 135 23.09 11.55 -0.67
CA MET A 135 23.52 11.59 -2.07
C MET A 135 25.02 11.25 -2.15
N LYS A 136 25.37 10.39 -3.11
CA LYS A 136 26.77 9.99 -3.33
C LYS A 136 27.61 11.05 -4.06
N TYR A 137 26.98 12.08 -4.59
CA TYR A 137 27.57 13.13 -5.43
C TYR A 137 27.29 14.51 -4.87
N GLY A 138 28.13 15.50 -5.24
CA GLY A 138 27.85 16.91 -5.00
C GLY A 138 26.57 17.33 -5.75
N PHE A 139 25.73 18.08 -5.05
CA PHE A 139 24.51 18.67 -5.60
C PHE A 139 24.76 20.15 -5.89
N MET A 140 24.49 20.57 -7.12
CA MET A 140 24.78 21.94 -7.58
C MET A 140 23.52 22.56 -8.15
N LYS A 141 23.34 23.86 -7.91
CA LYS A 141 22.33 24.68 -8.60
C LYS A 141 23.02 25.73 -9.45
N THR A 142 22.45 26.00 -10.60
CA THR A 142 22.87 27.07 -11.49
C THR A 142 21.74 28.05 -11.72
N ASP A 143 22.07 29.30 -12.05
CA ASP A 143 21.12 30.28 -12.60
C ASP A 143 20.82 30.00 -14.08
N LYS A 144 20.01 30.88 -14.68
CA LYS A 144 19.62 30.78 -16.09
C LYS A 144 20.79 31.02 -17.05
N GLU A 145 21.84 31.68 -16.60
CA GLU A 145 23.07 31.98 -17.31
C GLU A 145 24.14 30.90 -17.13
N GLY A 146 23.81 29.81 -16.36
CA GLY A 146 24.71 28.68 -16.12
C GLY A 146 25.75 28.91 -15.02
N ARG A 147 25.64 29.99 -14.23
CA ARG A 147 26.55 30.26 -13.12
C ARG A 147 26.16 29.41 -11.92
N LEU A 148 27.17 28.85 -11.22
CA LEU A 148 26.98 28.09 -10.01
C LEU A 148 26.45 29.00 -8.88
N THR A 149 25.28 28.71 -8.34
CA THR A 149 24.63 29.45 -7.24
C THR A 149 24.67 28.73 -5.92
N GLU A 150 24.77 27.40 -5.94
CA GLU A 150 24.82 26.58 -4.72
C GLU A 150 25.64 25.30 -4.99
N TRP A 151 26.47 24.92 -4.02
CA TRP A 151 27.18 23.64 -4.00
C TRP A 151 26.99 23.00 -2.62
N ARG A 152 26.50 21.78 -2.62
CA ARG A 152 26.42 20.92 -1.42
C ARG A 152 27.10 19.59 -1.72
N GLU A 153 28.20 19.29 -1.02
CA GLU A 153 28.90 18.03 -1.15
C GLU A 153 28.13 16.94 -0.39
N LYS A 154 27.77 15.85 -1.07
CA LYS A 154 27.08 14.66 -0.53
C LYS A 154 25.95 15.02 0.46
N PRO A 155 24.98 15.85 0.04
CA PRO A 155 23.96 16.33 0.96
C PRO A 155 23.06 15.20 1.45
N ARG A 156 22.62 15.31 2.71
CA ARG A 156 21.56 14.48 3.28
C ARG A 156 20.22 15.17 3.07
N ILE A 157 19.33 14.47 2.37
CA ILE A 157 17.96 14.94 2.13
C ILE A 157 17.04 14.12 3.03
N SER A 158 16.40 14.79 3.99
CA SER A 158 15.44 14.15 4.89
C SER A 158 14.02 14.57 4.54
N GLY A 159 13.09 13.63 4.62
CA GLY A 159 11.68 13.86 4.37
C GLY A 159 10.81 12.75 4.90
N TYR A 160 9.52 12.85 4.65
CA TYR A 160 8.58 11.78 4.95
C TYR A 160 8.21 11.04 3.66
N ILE A 161 8.23 9.72 3.71
CA ILE A 161 7.78 8.87 2.61
C ILE A 161 6.49 8.15 3.00
N ASN A 162 5.64 7.94 2.01
CA ASN A 162 4.43 7.16 2.13
C ASN A 162 4.77 5.66 2.21
N VAL A 163 4.32 4.98 3.27
CA VAL A 163 4.57 3.56 3.48
C VAL A 163 3.43 2.66 2.98
N GLY A 164 2.41 3.25 2.36
CA GLY A 164 1.28 2.49 1.81
C GLY A 164 0.30 1.99 2.87
N CYS A 165 0.18 2.68 4.00
CA CYS A 165 -0.81 2.41 5.04
C CYS A 165 -1.65 3.65 5.32
N TYR A 166 -2.98 3.46 5.37
CA TYR A 166 -3.94 4.54 5.56
C TYR A 166 -5.06 4.08 6.49
N VAL A 167 -5.56 4.98 7.32
CA VAL A 167 -6.84 4.84 8.01
C VAL A 167 -7.84 5.74 7.31
N MET A 168 -8.95 5.19 6.85
CA MET A 168 -9.92 5.91 6.01
C MET A 168 -11.35 5.71 6.51
N GLU A 169 -12.15 6.76 6.48
CA GLU A 169 -13.59 6.65 6.59
C GLU A 169 -14.20 6.20 5.25
N LYS A 170 -15.26 5.40 5.26
CA LYS A 170 -15.98 5.01 4.04
C LYS A 170 -16.38 6.22 3.20
N SER A 171 -16.69 7.35 3.85
CA SER A 171 -17.04 8.60 3.17
C SER A 171 -15.94 9.13 2.25
N PHE A 172 -14.67 8.74 2.44
CA PHE A 172 -13.56 9.08 1.54
C PHE A 172 -13.81 8.60 0.11
N LEU A 173 -14.47 7.46 -0.07
CA LEU A 173 -14.73 6.85 -1.38
C LEU A 173 -15.61 7.71 -2.29
N ARG A 174 -16.34 8.68 -1.73
CA ARG A 174 -17.13 9.66 -2.52
C ARG A 174 -16.27 10.61 -3.34
N TYR A 175 -15.02 10.83 -2.93
CA TYR A 175 -14.08 11.70 -3.66
C TYR A 175 -13.38 10.98 -4.82
N ILE A 176 -13.62 9.67 -4.97
CA ILE A 176 -13.08 8.89 -6.08
C ILE A 176 -14.15 8.74 -7.14
N PRO A 177 -13.98 9.36 -8.34
CA PRO A 177 -14.91 9.20 -9.43
C PRO A 177 -15.05 7.74 -9.89
N ALA A 178 -16.24 7.33 -10.29
CA ALA A 178 -16.43 6.01 -10.88
C ALA A 178 -15.78 5.95 -12.27
N GLY A 179 -15.11 4.83 -12.58
CA GLY A 179 -14.58 4.55 -13.93
C GLY A 179 -13.29 5.31 -14.30
N GLN A 180 -12.67 6.04 -13.39
CA GLN A 180 -11.32 6.62 -13.63
C GLN A 180 -10.23 5.67 -13.13
N VAL A 181 -9.19 5.52 -13.96
CA VAL A 181 -7.97 4.75 -13.69
C VAL A 181 -6.90 5.68 -13.14
#